data_cff114cb1f92c750c17d561d0224e36f
#
_entry.id   cff114cb1f92c750c17d561d0224e36f
#
_cell.length_a   1.000
_cell.length_b   1.000
_cell.length_c   1.000
_cell.angle_alpha   90.00
_cell.angle_beta   90.00
_cell.angle_gamma   90.00
#
_symmetry.space_group_name_H-M   'P 1'
#
loop_
_entity.id
_entity.type
_entity.pdbx_description
1 polymer ?
#
loop_
_entity_poly.entity_id
_entity_poly.type
_entity_poly.pdbx_seq_one_letter_code
_entity_poly.pdbx_strand_id
1 'polypeptide(L)'
;EIVDLARDKNVLEFLECLYKKRPIPFSTINFIKSSEQPLHSDYMHFSSKPERYLTGVWFALEDIDINSGPLKVIPKSHKLPITTLEELSQDIPKNTKSLKKNYTEYEEHVKNIVKRNNLESKKITLKKNQCLIWSANLLHGGSTIFDQTLTRKSLVVHYHYENCLY
;
A
#
# COMPACT_ATOMS: atom_id res chain seq x y z
N GLU A 1 12.92 -10.00 -14.81
CA GLU A 1 11.69 -9.18 -14.97
C GLU A 1 11.26 -8.49 -13.66
N ILE A 2 10.97 -9.22 -12.54
CA ILE A 2 10.57 -8.57 -11.25
C ILE A 2 11.67 -7.65 -10.74
N VAL A 3 12.91 -8.11 -10.74
CA VAL A 3 14.08 -7.32 -10.31
C VAL A 3 14.29 -6.11 -11.22
N ASP A 4 14.05 -6.24 -12.49
CA ASP A 4 14.21 -5.15 -13.47
C ASP A 4 13.16 -4.06 -13.22
N LEU A 5 11.89 -4.44 -12.98
CA LEU A 5 10.83 -3.49 -12.60
C LEU A 5 11.11 -2.81 -11.25
N ALA A 6 11.58 -3.57 -10.26
CA ALA A 6 11.95 -3.01 -8.96
C ALA A 6 13.13 -2.02 -9.04
N ARG A 7 13.92 -2.10 -10.11
CA ARG A 7 15.06 -1.22 -10.39
C ARG A 7 14.84 -0.34 -11.62
N ASP A 8 13.59 -0.13 -12.03
CA ASP A 8 13.27 0.76 -13.14
C ASP A 8 13.86 2.14 -12.90
N LYS A 9 14.69 2.60 -13.81
CA LYS A 9 15.46 3.83 -13.67
C LYS A 9 14.58 5.05 -13.50
N ASN A 10 13.48 5.13 -14.27
CA ASN A 10 12.59 6.29 -14.21
C ASN A 10 11.88 6.36 -12.85
N VAL A 11 11.47 5.20 -12.30
CA VAL A 11 10.84 5.12 -10.98
C VAL A 11 11.84 5.50 -9.89
N LEU A 12 13.07 4.97 -9.93
CA LEU A 12 14.09 5.27 -8.95
C LEU A 12 14.46 6.77 -8.97
N GLU A 13 14.69 7.36 -10.14
CA GLU A 13 15.00 8.79 -10.30
C GLU A 13 13.83 9.68 -9.81
N PHE A 14 12.59 9.28 -10.10
CA PHE A 14 11.41 10.01 -9.63
C PHE A 14 11.29 9.96 -8.11
N LEU A 15 11.47 8.78 -7.49
CA LEU A 15 11.43 8.61 -6.04
C LEU A 15 12.56 9.37 -5.35
N GLU A 16 13.77 9.34 -5.91
CA GLU A 16 14.92 10.10 -5.38
C GLU A 16 14.69 11.60 -5.48
N CYS A 17 14.13 12.07 -6.59
CA CYS A 17 13.75 13.49 -6.75
C CYS A 17 12.72 13.90 -5.70
N LEU A 18 11.71 13.06 -5.43
CA LEU A 18 10.62 13.35 -4.51
C LEU A 18 11.05 13.34 -3.04
N TYR A 19 11.85 12.33 -2.64
CA TYR A 19 12.23 12.12 -1.24
C TYR A 19 13.61 12.69 -0.90
N LYS A 20 14.39 13.12 -1.90
CA LYS A 20 15.77 13.63 -1.74
C LYS A 20 16.71 12.62 -1.07
N LYS A 21 16.44 11.34 -1.26
CA LYS A 21 17.19 10.20 -0.75
C LYS A 21 17.11 9.06 -1.76
N ARG A 22 18.16 8.28 -1.88
CA ARG A 22 18.21 7.13 -2.78
C ARG A 22 17.20 6.05 -2.33
N PRO A 23 16.26 5.65 -3.20
CA PRO A 23 15.32 4.58 -2.90
C PRO A 23 15.99 3.21 -2.97
N ILE A 24 15.61 2.31 -2.08
CA ILE A 24 16.11 0.95 -1.96
C ILE A 24 14.91 0.00 -1.99
N PRO A 25 14.69 -0.76 -3.07
CA PRO A 25 13.61 -1.75 -3.10
C PRO A 25 13.92 -2.88 -2.11
N PHE A 26 12.96 -3.26 -1.28
CA PHE A 26 13.17 -4.28 -0.24
C PHE A 26 12.10 -5.39 -0.22
N SER A 27 10.91 -5.12 -0.75
CA SER A 27 9.81 -6.10 -0.79
C SER A 27 9.09 -6.05 -2.12
N THR A 28 8.70 -7.21 -2.63
CA THR A 28 7.88 -7.33 -3.84
C THR A 28 6.72 -8.30 -3.61
N ILE A 29 5.54 -7.94 -4.10
CA ILE A 29 4.35 -8.80 -4.06
C ILE A 29 3.77 -8.88 -5.48
N ASN A 30 3.69 -10.09 -6.01
CA ASN A 30 3.15 -10.35 -7.34
C ASN A 30 1.71 -10.84 -7.25
N PHE A 31 0.82 -10.26 -8.05
CA PHE A 31 -0.60 -10.58 -8.07
C PHE A 31 -1.02 -11.08 -9.46
N ILE A 32 -1.80 -12.17 -9.48
CA ILE A 32 -2.52 -12.63 -10.67
C ILE A 32 -3.97 -12.13 -10.61
N LYS A 33 -4.56 -12.09 -9.42
CA LYS A 33 -5.90 -11.54 -9.13
C LYS A 33 -5.83 -10.54 -7.99
N SER A 34 -6.89 -9.78 -7.78
CA SER A 34 -7.02 -8.91 -6.60
C SER A 34 -6.96 -9.73 -5.32
N SER A 35 -6.31 -9.16 -4.29
CA SER A 35 -6.36 -9.71 -2.93
C SER A 35 -7.68 -9.36 -2.21
N GLU A 36 -8.46 -8.42 -2.74
CA GLU A 36 -9.63 -7.83 -2.08
C GLU A 36 -9.34 -7.33 -0.66
N GLN A 37 -8.06 -7.05 -0.38
CA GLN A 37 -7.63 -6.64 0.96
C GLN A 37 -8.37 -5.37 1.41
N PRO A 38 -8.85 -5.32 2.66
CA PRO A 38 -9.43 -4.12 3.24
C PRO A 38 -8.50 -2.90 3.18
N LEU A 39 -9.08 -1.71 3.34
CA LEU A 39 -8.30 -0.46 3.39
C LEU A 39 -7.31 -0.50 4.54
N HIS A 40 -6.05 -0.20 4.23
CA HIS A 40 -4.95 -0.15 5.18
C HIS A 40 -3.89 0.85 4.70
N SER A 41 -2.98 1.21 5.58
CA SER A 41 -1.72 1.88 5.26
C SER A 41 -0.59 0.86 5.40
N ASP A 42 0.49 1.01 4.61
CA ASP A 42 1.65 0.12 4.71
C ASP A 42 2.37 0.23 6.07
N TYR A 43 2.16 1.31 6.80
CA TYR A 43 2.65 1.46 8.18
C TYR A 43 2.06 0.43 9.16
N MET A 44 1.03 -0.28 8.76
CA MET A 44 0.54 -1.45 9.47
C MET A 44 1.58 -2.59 9.53
N HIS A 45 2.44 -2.68 8.52
CA HIS A 45 3.42 -3.76 8.35
C HIS A 45 4.86 -3.29 8.49
N PHE A 46 5.13 -2.03 8.15
CA PHE A 46 6.46 -1.47 8.03
C PHE A 46 6.55 -0.15 8.78
N SER A 47 7.75 0.23 9.17
CA SER A 47 8.01 1.52 9.80
C SER A 47 9.18 2.22 9.13
N SER A 48 9.37 3.50 9.40
CA SER A 48 10.57 4.23 9.00
C SER A 48 10.88 5.35 10.00
N LYS A 49 12.17 5.57 10.26
CA LYS A 49 12.66 6.72 11.01
C LYS A 49 13.74 7.44 10.20
N PRO A 50 13.52 8.72 9.82
CA PRO A 50 12.32 9.52 10.09
C PRO A 50 11.06 8.90 9.46
N GLU A 51 9.90 9.25 10.01
CA GLU A 51 8.61 8.83 9.46
C GLU A 51 8.45 9.29 7.99
N ARG A 52 7.59 8.58 7.25
CA ARG A 52 7.20 8.88 5.86
C ARG A 52 8.26 8.58 4.79
N TYR A 53 9.39 7.98 5.15
CA TYR A 53 10.38 7.48 4.19
C TYR A 53 10.12 6.01 3.82
N LEU A 54 8.91 5.76 3.36
CA LEU A 54 8.46 4.45 2.89
C LEU A 54 7.45 4.67 1.76
N THR A 55 7.62 3.95 0.65
CA THR A 55 6.81 4.15 -0.57
C THR A 55 6.45 2.81 -1.17
N GLY A 56 5.20 2.70 -1.65
CA GLY A 56 4.75 1.61 -2.49
C GLY A 56 4.63 2.05 -3.95
N VAL A 57 4.96 1.16 -4.86
CA VAL A 57 4.77 1.35 -6.31
C VAL A 57 4.04 0.13 -6.86
N TRP A 58 2.88 0.35 -7.46
CA TRP A 58 2.06 -0.68 -8.09
C TRP A 58 2.19 -0.61 -9.61
N PHE A 59 2.81 -1.59 -10.21
CA PHE A 59 2.99 -1.72 -11.65
C PHE A 59 1.88 -2.56 -12.24
N ALA A 60 1.22 -2.06 -13.28
CA ALA A 60 0.25 -2.82 -14.07
C ALA A 60 0.99 -3.66 -15.14
N LEU A 61 0.90 -4.99 -15.05
CA LEU A 61 1.50 -5.92 -16.00
C LEU A 61 0.55 -6.26 -17.16
N GLU A 62 -0.69 -5.81 -17.07
CA GLU A 62 -1.74 -5.85 -18.09
C GLU A 62 -2.65 -4.63 -17.92
N ASP A 63 -3.59 -4.40 -18.83
CA ASP A 63 -4.63 -3.40 -18.66
C ASP A 63 -5.53 -3.80 -17.49
N ILE A 64 -5.71 -2.93 -16.53
CA ILE A 64 -6.50 -3.19 -15.32
C ILE A 64 -7.97 -2.85 -15.58
N ASP A 65 -8.82 -3.86 -15.65
CA ASP A 65 -10.27 -3.69 -15.81
C ASP A 65 -10.93 -3.30 -14.47
N ILE A 66 -11.99 -2.48 -14.55
CA ILE A 66 -12.74 -2.00 -13.38
C ILE A 66 -13.43 -3.14 -12.62
N ASN A 67 -13.74 -4.26 -13.29
CA ASN A 67 -14.38 -5.43 -12.73
C ASN A 67 -13.40 -6.50 -12.22
N SER A 68 -12.09 -6.35 -12.50
CA SER A 68 -11.04 -7.28 -12.04
C SER A 68 -10.60 -7.08 -10.59
N GLY A 69 -11.28 -6.20 -9.84
CA GLY A 69 -10.89 -5.82 -8.48
C GLY A 69 -9.68 -4.89 -8.45
N PRO A 70 -9.72 -3.72 -9.12
CA PRO A 70 -8.60 -2.79 -9.15
C PRO A 70 -8.22 -2.27 -7.76
N LEU A 71 -7.05 -1.69 -7.65
CA LEU A 71 -6.65 -1.00 -6.43
C LEU A 71 -7.61 0.16 -6.14
N LYS A 72 -8.00 0.33 -4.89
CA LYS A 72 -8.73 1.51 -4.41
C LYS A 72 -7.85 2.29 -3.45
N VAL A 73 -7.93 3.60 -3.50
CA VAL A 73 -7.18 4.52 -2.65
C VAL A 73 -8.11 5.55 -2.02
N ILE A 74 -7.73 6.09 -0.87
CA ILE A 74 -8.36 7.27 -0.28
C ILE A 74 -7.46 8.47 -0.56
N PRO A 75 -7.80 9.34 -1.52
CA PRO A 75 -6.97 10.51 -1.84
C PRO A 75 -6.74 11.39 -0.61
N LYS A 76 -5.50 11.89 -0.45
CA LYS A 76 -5.07 12.75 0.67
C LYS A 76 -4.96 12.06 2.04
N SER A 77 -5.35 10.79 2.21
CA SER A 77 -5.25 10.10 3.49
C SER A 77 -3.81 9.94 4.00
N HIS A 78 -2.81 10.02 3.13
CA HIS A 78 -1.39 10.04 3.53
C HIS A 78 -1.03 11.21 4.46
N LYS A 79 -1.88 12.26 4.54
CA LYS A 79 -1.70 13.41 5.44
C LYS A 79 -2.27 13.19 6.83
N LEU A 80 -3.06 12.14 7.03
CA LEU A 80 -3.58 11.79 8.34
C LEU A 80 -2.45 11.33 9.27
N PRO A 81 -2.67 11.34 10.59
CA PRO A 81 -1.74 10.72 11.53
C PRO A 81 -1.44 9.27 11.13
N ILE A 82 -0.20 8.86 11.29
CA ILE A 82 0.20 7.46 11.12
C ILE A 82 -0.39 6.69 12.30
N THR A 83 -0.97 5.54 12.02
CA THR A 83 -1.44 4.59 13.03
C THR A 83 -0.81 3.24 12.76
N THR A 84 -0.10 2.70 13.73
CA THR A 84 0.55 1.39 13.67
C THR A 84 -0.27 0.37 14.45
N LEU A 85 -0.05 -0.92 14.17
CA LEU A 85 -0.64 -2.01 14.98
C LEU A 85 -0.15 -1.95 16.42
N GLU A 86 1.08 -1.50 16.64
CA GLU A 86 1.67 -1.41 17.98
C GLU A 86 0.96 -0.34 18.84
N GLU A 87 0.64 0.80 18.27
CA GLU A 87 -0.11 1.86 18.98
C GLU A 87 -1.52 1.41 19.37
N LEU A 88 -2.19 0.65 18.49
CA LEU A 88 -3.54 0.12 18.79
C LEU A 88 -3.52 -1.06 19.76
N SER A 89 -2.37 -1.72 19.92
CA SER A 89 -2.22 -2.91 20.77
C SER A 89 -1.64 -2.65 22.14
N GLN A 90 -1.47 -1.39 22.57
CA GLN A 90 -0.84 -1.05 23.85
C GLN A 90 -1.52 -1.70 25.08
N ASP A 91 -2.79 -2.06 24.95
CA ASP A 91 -3.58 -2.71 26.01
C ASP A 91 -3.71 -4.24 25.86
N ILE A 92 -3.02 -4.87 24.91
CA ILE A 92 -3.23 -6.31 24.60
C ILE A 92 -1.98 -7.14 24.92
N PRO A 93 -2.09 -8.24 25.70
CA PRO A 93 -0.99 -9.13 26.00
C PRO A 93 -0.35 -9.72 24.71
N LYS A 94 0.99 -9.67 24.60
CA LYS A 94 1.78 -10.17 23.47
C LYS A 94 1.72 -11.70 23.32
N ASN A 95 0.57 -12.27 22.98
CA ASN A 95 0.50 -13.68 22.62
C ASN A 95 -0.15 -13.87 21.24
N THR A 96 0.10 -15.03 20.59
CA THR A 96 -0.21 -15.30 19.18
C THR A 96 -1.70 -15.19 18.79
N LYS A 97 -2.64 -15.26 19.74
CA LYS A 97 -4.06 -15.01 19.46
C LYS A 97 -4.36 -13.53 19.28
N SER A 98 -3.44 -12.65 19.69
CA SER A 98 -3.60 -11.20 19.62
C SER A 98 -3.42 -10.65 18.19
N LEU A 99 -2.60 -11.23 17.31
CA LEU A 99 -2.36 -10.71 15.96
C LEU A 99 -3.64 -10.57 15.14
N LYS A 100 -4.47 -11.64 15.08
CA LYS A 100 -5.73 -11.61 14.33
C LYS A 100 -6.70 -10.57 14.91
N LYS A 101 -6.74 -10.42 16.22
CA LYS A 101 -7.54 -9.40 16.90
C LYS A 101 -7.04 -8.00 16.57
N ASN A 102 -5.73 -7.77 16.60
CA ASN A 102 -5.12 -6.50 16.25
C ASN A 102 -5.43 -6.07 14.82
N TYR A 103 -5.44 -7.02 13.86
CA TYR A 103 -5.85 -6.76 12.48
C TYR A 103 -7.31 -6.28 12.40
N THR A 104 -8.22 -6.96 13.09
CA THR A 104 -9.64 -6.57 13.10
C THR A 104 -9.83 -5.19 13.72
N GLU A 105 -9.14 -4.89 14.81
CA GLU A 105 -9.18 -3.58 15.47
C GLU A 105 -8.60 -2.48 14.58
N TYR A 106 -7.53 -2.76 13.85
CA TYR A 106 -6.97 -1.83 12.87
C TYR A 106 -7.94 -1.55 11.71
N GLU A 107 -8.56 -2.59 11.15
CA GLU A 107 -9.56 -2.43 10.08
C GLU A 107 -10.75 -1.58 10.54
N GLU A 108 -11.23 -1.81 11.77
CA GLU A 108 -12.30 -1.01 12.37
C GLU A 108 -11.87 0.43 12.61
N HIS A 109 -10.65 0.64 13.08
CA HIS A 109 -10.07 1.99 13.24
C HIS A 109 -10.01 2.72 11.89
N VAL A 110 -9.53 2.07 10.82
CA VAL A 110 -9.49 2.66 9.47
C VAL A 110 -10.90 3.00 8.97
N LYS A 111 -11.88 2.10 9.15
CA LYS A 111 -13.29 2.38 8.80
C LYS A 111 -13.82 3.61 9.52
N ASN A 112 -13.50 3.73 10.81
CA ASN A 112 -13.91 4.88 11.64
C ASN A 112 -13.25 6.18 11.18
N ILE A 113 -11.95 6.17 10.83
CA ILE A 113 -11.25 7.32 10.26
C ILE A 113 -11.93 7.77 8.96
N VAL A 114 -12.16 6.82 8.04
CA VAL A 114 -12.80 7.10 6.74
C VAL A 114 -14.18 7.74 6.95
N LYS A 115 -14.99 7.15 7.83
CA LYS A 115 -16.34 7.65 8.14
C LYS A 115 -16.32 9.04 8.79
N ARG A 116 -15.52 9.23 9.85
CA ARG A 116 -15.45 10.50 10.61
C ARG A 116 -14.97 11.67 9.77
N ASN A 117 -14.07 11.41 8.83
CA ASN A 117 -13.51 12.43 7.94
C ASN A 117 -14.26 12.54 6.60
N ASN A 118 -15.36 11.81 6.44
CA ASN A 118 -16.18 11.77 5.22
C ASN A 118 -15.31 11.56 3.96
N LEU A 119 -14.40 10.58 4.03
CA LEU A 119 -13.45 10.30 2.96
C LEU A 119 -14.04 9.31 1.95
N GLU A 120 -13.77 9.55 0.68
CA GLU A 120 -14.24 8.71 -0.41
C GLU A 120 -13.10 7.93 -1.05
N SER A 121 -13.36 6.67 -1.39
CA SER A 121 -12.40 5.85 -2.11
C SER A 121 -12.49 6.07 -3.61
N LYS A 122 -11.34 6.02 -4.30
CA LYS A 122 -11.25 6.05 -5.75
C LYS A 122 -10.62 4.75 -6.25
N LYS A 123 -11.30 4.04 -7.15
CA LYS A 123 -10.72 2.90 -7.87
C LYS A 123 -9.73 3.41 -8.92
N ILE A 124 -8.61 2.70 -9.04
CA ILE A 124 -7.53 3.05 -9.96
C ILE A 124 -7.43 1.98 -11.05
N THR A 125 -7.74 2.36 -12.26
CA THR A 125 -7.48 1.56 -13.46
C THR A 125 -6.23 2.10 -14.15
N LEU A 126 -5.32 1.21 -14.50
CA LEU A 126 -4.07 1.53 -15.20
C LEU A 126 -4.01 0.75 -16.50
N LYS A 127 -3.33 1.31 -17.48
CA LYS A 127 -2.91 0.58 -18.66
C LYS A 127 -1.63 -0.20 -18.36
N LYS A 128 -1.40 -1.29 -19.09
CA LYS A 128 -0.13 -2.02 -19.03
C LYS A 128 1.05 -1.06 -19.12
N ASN A 129 2.07 -1.31 -18.33
CA ASN A 129 3.29 -0.50 -18.20
C ASN A 129 3.09 0.87 -17.51
N GLN A 130 1.91 1.17 -16.99
CA GLN A 130 1.75 2.29 -16.07
C GLN A 130 1.96 1.84 -14.62
N CYS A 131 2.31 2.78 -13.76
CA CYS A 131 2.39 2.53 -12.32
C CYS A 131 1.68 3.62 -11.51
N LEU A 132 1.25 3.24 -10.32
CA LEU A 132 0.80 4.15 -9.27
C LEU A 132 1.83 4.16 -8.15
N ILE A 133 2.26 5.34 -7.75
CA ILE A 133 3.20 5.56 -6.63
C ILE A 133 2.43 6.15 -5.47
N TRP A 134 2.63 5.63 -4.25
CA TRP A 134 2.02 6.18 -3.05
C TRP A 134 2.98 6.23 -1.87
N SER A 135 2.82 7.25 -1.03
CA SER A 135 3.42 7.26 0.29
C SER A 135 2.79 6.18 1.17
N ALA A 136 3.57 5.44 1.93
CA ALA A 136 3.10 4.29 2.71
C ALA A 136 1.92 4.59 3.65
N ASN A 137 1.73 5.85 4.06
CA ASN A 137 0.57 6.25 4.86
C ASN A 137 -0.73 6.46 4.04
N LEU A 138 -0.70 6.31 2.72
CA LEU A 138 -1.94 6.37 1.92
C LEU A 138 -2.81 5.15 2.24
N LEU A 139 -4.05 5.39 2.63
CA LEU A 139 -5.03 4.31 2.78
C LEU A 139 -5.38 3.75 1.40
N HIS A 140 -5.11 2.47 1.21
CA HIS A 140 -5.36 1.75 -0.03
C HIS A 140 -5.80 0.31 0.26
N GLY A 141 -6.28 -0.38 -0.77
CA GLY A 141 -6.73 -1.77 -0.65
C GLY A 141 -7.21 -2.35 -1.98
N GLY A 142 -7.57 -3.62 -2.01
CA GLY A 142 -8.19 -4.25 -3.17
C GLY A 142 -9.68 -3.93 -3.26
N SER A 143 -10.19 -3.68 -4.47
CA SER A 143 -11.64 -3.64 -4.69
C SER A 143 -12.19 -5.05 -4.87
N THR A 144 -13.50 -5.19 -4.69
CA THR A 144 -14.22 -6.43 -4.99
C THR A 144 -14.07 -6.82 -6.46
N ILE A 145 -13.84 -8.10 -6.70
CA ILE A 145 -13.82 -8.69 -8.04
C ILE A 145 -15.27 -8.93 -8.46
N PHE A 146 -15.71 -8.26 -9.50
CA PHE A 146 -17.05 -8.45 -10.07
C PHE A 146 -17.06 -9.51 -11.17
N ASP A 147 -15.97 -9.69 -11.89
CA ASP A 147 -15.80 -10.71 -12.91
C ASP A 147 -14.61 -11.63 -12.55
N GLN A 148 -14.93 -12.82 -12.08
CA GLN A 148 -13.96 -13.84 -11.66
C GLN A 148 -13.15 -14.44 -12.83
N THR A 149 -13.54 -14.20 -14.07
CA THR A 149 -12.81 -14.67 -15.26
C THR A 149 -11.61 -13.78 -15.58
N LEU A 150 -11.63 -12.51 -15.11
CA LEU A 150 -10.58 -11.53 -15.34
C LEU A 150 -9.38 -11.78 -14.42
N THR A 151 -8.20 -11.44 -14.91
CA THR A 151 -6.97 -11.32 -14.13
C THR A 151 -6.70 -9.86 -13.78
N ARG A 152 -5.82 -9.65 -12.79
CA ARG A 152 -5.26 -8.36 -12.44
C ARG A 152 -3.77 -8.53 -12.18
N LYS A 153 -3.05 -8.90 -13.25
CA LYS A 153 -1.61 -9.12 -13.16
C LYS A 153 -0.90 -7.81 -12.84
N SER A 154 -0.24 -7.79 -11.72
CA SER A 154 0.40 -6.58 -11.20
C SER A 154 1.49 -6.92 -10.20
N LEU A 155 2.44 -6.00 -10.04
CA LEU A 155 3.53 -6.10 -9.09
C LEU A 155 3.48 -4.90 -8.16
N VAL A 156 3.54 -5.12 -6.86
CA VAL A 156 3.83 -4.06 -5.87
C VAL A 156 5.29 -4.18 -5.47
N VAL A 157 5.97 -3.05 -5.44
CA VAL A 157 7.33 -2.94 -4.91
C VAL A 157 7.32 -1.89 -3.79
N HIS A 158 7.88 -2.25 -2.63
CA HIS A 158 8.07 -1.30 -1.54
C HIS A 158 9.53 -0.83 -1.50
N TYR A 159 9.71 0.47 -1.22
CA TYR A 159 11.00 1.13 -1.18
C TYR A 159 11.23 1.77 0.18
N HIS A 160 12.37 1.45 0.77
CA HIS A 160 13.00 2.21 1.83
C HIS A 160 13.90 3.29 1.23
N TYR A 161 14.50 4.14 2.07
CA TYR A 161 15.40 5.20 1.62
C TYR A 161 16.69 5.17 2.42
N GLU A 162 17.79 5.50 1.77
CA GLU A 162 19.10 5.54 2.44
C GLU A 162 19.11 6.46 3.67
N ASN A 163 19.94 6.10 4.64
CA ASN A 163 20.08 6.85 5.90
C ASN A 163 18.75 6.99 6.69
N CYS A 164 17.90 5.99 6.62
CA CYS A 164 16.72 5.83 7.45
C CYS A 164 16.79 4.50 8.21
N LEU A 165 16.13 4.41 9.37
CA LEU A 165 15.96 3.18 10.13
C LEU A 165 14.61 2.55 9.81
N TYR A 166 14.51 1.22 9.88
CA TYR A 166 13.33 0.44 9.53
C TYR A 166 13.10 -0.69 10.53
#